data_f72ecc9c5c1d3b4417e05e0957dad113
#
_entry.id   f72ecc9c5c1d3b4417e05e0957dad113
#
_cell.length_a   1.000
_cell.length_b   1.000
_cell.length_c   1.000
_cell.angle_alpha   90.00
_cell.angle_beta   90.00
_cell.angle_gamma   90.00
#
_symmetry.space_group_name_H-M   'P 1'
#
loop_
_entity.id
_entity.type
_entity.pdbx_description
1 polymer ?
#
loop_
_entity_poly.entity_id
_entity_poly.type
_entity_poly.pdbx_seq_one_letter_code
_entity_poly.pdbx_strand_id
1 'polypeptide(L)'
;MGDTLWGTPAIRAIKKKLPDASIDLLLQKQWMPLFHGNNNLRNLIAYHPQWYRQLGLLFRFSKFHYDHVLIFHANKDIRRIIPWIRTSSISSHQYPDTLKGIQSKDIVQIDKPTHAILRRIIMLKKIQIPPDGTHMDIILSSDEKKEANFFLEKHGIRSKEFIYLNIGGSVSYKQ
;
A
#
# COMPACT_ATOMS: atom_id res chain seq x y z
N MET A 1 8.33 -6.13 -1.34
CA MET A 1 7.20 -6.37 -2.28
C MET A 1 5.92 -6.75 -1.53
N GLY A 2 5.86 -7.85 -0.80
CA GLY A 2 4.65 -8.29 -0.10
C GLY A 2 4.01 -7.22 0.79
N ASP A 3 4.79 -6.55 1.61
CA ASP A 3 4.30 -5.49 2.52
C ASP A 3 3.52 -4.38 1.81
N THR A 4 3.85 -4.10 0.55
CA THR A 4 3.16 -3.07 -0.24
C THR A 4 1.81 -3.57 -0.73
N LEU A 5 1.72 -4.83 -1.17
CA LEU A 5 0.47 -5.44 -1.63
C LEU A 5 -0.54 -5.69 -0.49
N TRP A 6 -0.07 -5.85 0.75
CA TRP A 6 -0.96 -6.00 1.91
C TRP A 6 -1.89 -4.81 2.15
N GLY A 7 -1.67 -3.68 1.49
CA GLY A 7 -2.56 -2.51 1.52
C GLY A 7 -3.74 -2.59 0.55
N THR A 8 -3.71 -3.48 -0.46
CA THR A 8 -4.73 -3.53 -1.51
C THR A 8 -6.14 -3.86 -1.01
N PRO A 9 -6.33 -4.77 -0.02
CA PRO A 9 -7.67 -5.01 0.54
C PRO A 9 -8.29 -3.75 1.17
N ALA A 10 -7.47 -2.92 1.82
CA ALA A 10 -7.95 -1.67 2.41
C ALA A 10 -8.33 -0.65 1.33
N ILE A 11 -7.52 -0.52 0.27
CA ILE A 11 -7.80 0.36 -0.88
C ILE A 11 -9.14 -0.05 -1.53
N ARG A 12 -9.34 -1.35 -1.78
CA ARG A 12 -10.58 -1.88 -2.33
C ARG A 12 -11.78 -1.58 -1.44
N ALA A 13 -11.68 -1.83 -0.13
CA ALA A 13 -12.74 -1.57 0.83
C ALA A 13 -13.15 -0.08 0.84
N ILE A 14 -12.18 0.84 0.78
CA ILE A 14 -12.44 2.28 0.68
C ILE A 14 -13.23 2.59 -0.59
N LYS A 15 -12.76 2.11 -1.73
CA LYS A 15 -13.41 2.38 -3.02
C LYS A 15 -14.81 1.79 -3.13
N LYS A 16 -15.01 0.60 -2.56
CA LYS A 16 -16.33 -0.06 -2.51
C LYS A 16 -17.35 0.74 -1.69
N LYS A 17 -16.91 1.29 -0.54
CA LYS A 17 -17.79 2.09 0.33
C LYS A 17 -17.96 3.52 -0.17
N LEU A 18 -16.92 4.10 -0.74
CA LEU A 18 -16.85 5.47 -1.23
C LEU A 18 -16.37 5.46 -2.70
N PRO A 19 -17.26 5.20 -3.68
CA PRO A 19 -16.87 5.08 -5.09
C PRO A 19 -16.21 6.34 -5.66
N ASP A 20 -16.61 7.52 -5.19
CA ASP A 20 -16.09 8.82 -5.64
C ASP A 20 -14.80 9.24 -4.92
N ALA A 21 -14.35 8.50 -3.91
CA ALA A 21 -13.14 8.82 -3.19
C ALA A 21 -11.92 8.82 -4.12
N SER A 22 -11.13 9.89 -4.07
CA SER A 22 -9.85 9.98 -4.75
C SER A 22 -8.73 9.45 -3.87
N ILE A 23 -8.12 8.32 -4.24
CA ILE A 23 -7.08 7.67 -3.45
C ILE A 23 -5.72 7.88 -4.12
N ASP A 24 -4.80 8.52 -3.40
CA ASP A 24 -3.39 8.64 -3.78
C ASP A 24 -2.58 7.65 -2.96
N LEU A 25 -1.73 6.87 -3.62
CA LEU A 25 -0.85 5.90 -2.96
C LEU A 25 0.61 6.37 -3.01
N LEU A 26 1.18 6.62 -1.83
CA LEU A 26 2.60 6.95 -1.67
C LEU A 26 3.41 5.68 -1.40
N LEU A 27 4.38 5.38 -2.27
CA LEU A 27 5.21 4.18 -2.18
C LEU A 27 6.60 4.39 -2.80
N GLN A 28 7.52 3.46 -2.56
CA GLN A 28 8.82 3.48 -3.24
C GLN A 28 8.65 3.24 -4.74
N LYS A 29 9.42 3.97 -5.55
CA LYS A 29 9.32 3.94 -7.02
C LYS A 29 9.38 2.52 -7.60
N GLN A 30 10.23 1.67 -7.06
CA GLN A 30 10.40 0.28 -7.52
C GLN A 30 9.15 -0.60 -7.41
N TRP A 31 8.17 -0.22 -6.56
CA TRP A 31 6.94 -0.98 -6.37
C TRP A 31 5.75 -0.42 -7.13
N MET A 32 5.91 0.71 -7.82
CA MET A 32 4.82 1.31 -8.61
C MET A 32 4.26 0.38 -9.68
N PRO A 33 5.08 -0.43 -10.39
CA PRO A 33 4.56 -1.35 -11.40
C PRO A 33 3.47 -2.31 -10.89
N LEU A 34 3.53 -2.71 -9.61
CA LEU A 34 2.52 -3.59 -9.01
C LEU A 34 1.12 -2.98 -8.94
N PHE A 35 1.00 -1.66 -9.10
CA PHE A 35 -0.24 -0.91 -9.00
C PHE A 35 -0.65 -0.26 -10.33
N HIS A 36 0.11 -0.47 -11.40
CA HIS A 36 -0.29 0.00 -12.70
C HIS A 36 -1.62 -0.65 -13.09
N GLY A 37 -2.53 0.14 -13.65
CA GLY A 37 -3.87 -0.34 -14.00
C GLY A 37 -4.85 -0.53 -12.83
N ASN A 38 -4.47 -0.19 -11.60
CA ASN A 38 -5.38 -0.22 -10.46
C ASN A 38 -6.33 0.98 -10.49
N ASN A 39 -7.53 0.80 -11.03
CA ASN A 39 -8.55 1.85 -11.18
C ASN A 39 -9.09 2.37 -9.83
N ASN A 40 -8.76 1.74 -8.72
CA ASN A 40 -9.10 2.26 -7.39
C ASN A 40 -8.20 3.43 -6.97
N LEU A 41 -7.09 3.67 -7.68
CA LEU A 41 -6.13 4.70 -7.37
C LEU A 41 -6.19 5.85 -8.38
N ARG A 42 -6.20 7.08 -7.88
CA ARG A 42 -6.07 8.29 -8.72
C ARG A 42 -4.62 8.53 -9.13
N ASN A 43 -3.71 8.48 -8.15
CA ASN A 43 -2.29 8.72 -8.40
C ASN A 43 -1.41 7.71 -7.65
N LEU A 44 -0.33 7.28 -8.33
CA LEU A 44 0.83 6.66 -7.70
C LEU A 44 1.89 7.73 -7.48
N ILE A 45 2.35 7.89 -6.25
CA ILE A 45 3.32 8.91 -5.85
C ILE A 45 4.57 8.22 -5.36
N ALA A 46 5.68 8.42 -6.06
CA ALA A 46 6.96 7.86 -5.65
C ALA A 46 7.59 8.68 -4.52
N TYR A 47 8.08 8.03 -3.46
CA TYR A 47 9.02 8.66 -2.54
C TYR A 47 10.42 8.07 -2.70
N HIS A 48 11.42 8.85 -2.33
CA HIS A 48 12.83 8.45 -2.38
C HIS A 48 13.43 8.45 -0.97
N PRO A 49 14.37 7.55 -0.65
CA PRO A 49 15.08 7.57 0.63
C PRO A 49 15.90 8.84 0.86
N GLN A 50 16.41 9.45 -0.25
CA GLN A 50 17.19 10.67 -0.18
C GLN A 50 16.29 11.88 0.05
N TRP A 51 16.51 12.61 1.14
CA TRP A 51 15.69 13.73 1.56
C TRP A 51 15.57 14.86 0.51
N TYR A 52 16.63 15.17 -0.20
CA TYR A 52 16.65 16.23 -1.22
C TYR A 52 15.75 15.89 -2.43
N ARG A 53 15.57 14.60 -2.73
CA ARG A 53 14.65 14.16 -3.77
C ARG A 53 13.17 14.22 -3.34
N GLN A 54 12.92 14.45 -2.06
CA GLN A 54 11.56 14.58 -1.52
C GLN A 54 11.02 16.01 -1.61
N LEU A 55 11.85 17.02 -1.92
CA LEU A 55 11.43 18.42 -1.94
C LEU A 55 10.20 18.65 -2.85
N GLY A 56 10.15 18.03 -4.03
CA GLY A 56 8.99 18.09 -4.92
C GLY A 56 7.73 17.49 -4.30
N LEU A 57 7.86 16.45 -3.49
CA LEU A 57 6.73 15.85 -2.76
C LEU A 57 6.21 16.78 -1.68
N LEU A 58 7.10 17.44 -0.93
CA LEU A 58 6.72 18.39 0.11
C LEU A 58 5.88 19.52 -0.50
N PHE A 59 6.33 20.07 -1.63
CA PHE A 59 5.59 21.09 -2.37
C PHE A 59 4.23 20.58 -2.86
N ARG A 60 4.15 19.35 -3.36
CA ARG A 60 2.90 18.73 -3.77
C ARG A 60 1.94 18.60 -2.59
N PHE A 61 2.39 18.07 -1.47
CA PHE A 61 1.56 17.85 -0.29
C PHE A 61 1.12 19.15 0.39
N SER A 62 1.89 20.23 0.27
CA SER A 62 1.47 21.54 0.78
C SER A 62 0.31 22.16 -0.01
N LYS A 63 0.13 21.77 -1.27
CA LYS A 63 -0.94 22.30 -2.15
C LYS A 63 -2.26 21.55 -2.04
N PHE A 64 -2.22 20.26 -1.72
CA PHE A 64 -3.41 19.42 -1.63
C PHE A 64 -3.80 19.21 -0.18
N HIS A 65 -5.10 19.20 0.08
CA HIS A 65 -5.67 18.81 1.37
C HIS A 65 -6.23 17.39 1.23
N TYR A 66 -5.88 16.52 2.19
CA TYR A 66 -6.42 15.16 2.26
C TYR A 66 -7.37 15.06 3.45
N ASP A 67 -8.55 14.52 3.25
CA ASP A 67 -9.49 14.27 4.34
C ASP A 67 -8.91 13.27 5.35
N HIS A 68 -8.29 12.21 4.82
CA HIS A 68 -7.68 11.15 5.63
C HIS A 68 -6.33 10.71 5.07
N VAL A 69 -5.38 10.47 5.97
CA VAL A 69 -4.09 9.85 5.65
C VAL A 69 -3.97 8.55 6.45
N LEU A 70 -3.84 7.42 5.74
CA LEU A 70 -3.64 6.10 6.35
C LEU A 70 -2.19 5.68 6.19
N ILE A 71 -1.48 5.48 7.30
CA ILE A 71 -0.06 5.11 7.31
C ILE A 71 0.05 3.61 7.56
N PHE A 72 0.14 2.83 6.48
CA PHE A 72 0.23 1.36 6.56
C PHE A 72 1.60 0.86 7.00
N HIS A 73 2.64 1.62 6.70
CA HIS A 73 4.00 1.31 7.12
C HIS A 73 4.76 2.61 7.36
N ALA A 74 5.04 2.89 8.61
CA ALA A 74 5.81 4.07 8.99
C ALA A 74 7.29 3.69 9.11
N ASN A 75 8.07 4.18 8.18
CA ASN A 75 9.52 4.11 8.23
C ASN A 75 10.14 5.51 8.45
N LYS A 76 11.44 5.56 8.54
CA LYS A 76 12.22 6.79 8.74
C LYS A 76 11.92 7.87 7.69
N ASP A 77 11.67 7.47 6.43
CA ASP A 77 11.45 8.40 5.32
C ASP A 77 10.04 8.98 5.37
N ILE A 78 9.05 8.16 5.66
CA ILE A 78 7.65 8.59 5.82
C ILE A 78 7.50 9.59 6.97
N ARG A 79 8.21 9.37 8.10
CA ARG A 79 8.21 10.32 9.22
C ARG A 79 8.63 11.74 8.85
N ARG A 80 9.52 11.89 7.86
CA ARG A 80 9.96 13.20 7.36
C ARG A 80 8.90 13.89 6.51
N ILE A 81 8.05 13.11 5.85
CA ILE A 81 7.02 13.60 4.92
C ILE A 81 5.74 14.01 5.67
N ILE A 82 5.35 13.24 6.69
CA ILE A 82 4.09 13.44 7.44
C ILE A 82 3.82 14.90 7.85
N PRO A 83 4.77 15.64 8.43
CA PRO A 83 4.51 17.02 8.88
C PRO A 83 4.13 17.99 7.75
N TRP A 84 4.38 17.61 6.50
CA TRP A 84 4.09 18.44 5.32
C TRP A 84 2.75 18.09 4.65
N ILE A 85 2.13 17.00 5.08
CA ILE A 85 0.84 16.58 4.51
C ILE A 85 -0.27 17.37 5.20
N ARG A 86 -0.99 18.17 4.42
CA ARG A 86 -2.18 18.87 4.91
C ARG A 86 -3.33 17.90 4.96
N THR A 87 -3.80 17.57 6.15
CA THR A 87 -4.88 16.58 6.33
C THR A 87 -5.73 16.89 7.56
N SER A 88 -6.99 16.49 7.48
CA SER A 88 -7.93 16.57 8.62
C SER A 88 -7.75 15.41 9.60
N SER A 89 -7.27 14.27 9.14
CA SER A 89 -7.12 13.07 9.98
C SER A 89 -5.94 12.20 9.52
N ILE A 90 -5.19 11.70 10.50
CA ILE A 90 -4.12 10.72 10.28
C ILE A 90 -4.44 9.46 11.09
N SER A 91 -4.23 8.30 10.50
CA SER A 91 -4.32 7.02 11.21
C SER A 91 -3.10 6.17 10.97
N SER A 92 -2.57 5.59 12.03
CA SER A 92 -1.45 4.65 11.99
C SER A 92 -1.71 3.49 12.95
N HIS A 93 -1.09 2.35 12.71
CA HIS A 93 -1.11 1.19 13.61
C HIS A 93 0.23 0.98 14.33
N GLN A 94 1.12 1.95 14.28
CA GLN A 94 2.45 1.87 14.89
C GLN A 94 2.52 2.71 16.16
N TYR A 95 3.48 2.35 17.01
CA TYR A 95 3.68 3.00 18.30
C TYR A 95 3.95 4.51 18.18
N PRO A 96 3.40 5.33 19.09
CA PRO A 96 3.51 6.79 19.07
C PRO A 96 4.94 7.30 19.01
N ASP A 97 5.85 6.65 19.75
CA ASP A 97 7.24 7.09 19.93
C ASP A 97 8.06 7.09 18.64
N THR A 98 7.56 6.46 17.60
CA THR A 98 8.27 6.32 16.31
C THR A 98 7.86 7.36 15.28
N LEU A 99 6.79 8.13 15.50
CA LEU A 99 6.22 9.02 14.49
C LEU A 99 6.01 10.44 15.02
N LYS A 100 6.92 11.35 14.66
CA LYS A 100 6.72 12.79 14.89
C LYS A 100 5.46 13.25 14.12
N GLY A 101 4.63 14.07 14.77
CA GLY A 101 3.41 14.63 14.17
C GLY A 101 2.18 13.73 14.25
N ILE A 102 2.28 12.48 14.73
CA ILE A 102 1.13 11.63 15.01
C ILE A 102 0.80 11.70 16.50
N GLN A 103 -0.42 12.08 16.81
CA GLN A 103 -0.93 12.09 18.18
C GLN A 103 -1.39 10.67 18.58
N SER A 104 -1.34 10.35 19.87
CA SER A 104 -1.78 9.04 20.37
C SER A 104 -3.21 8.67 19.97
N LYS A 105 -4.10 9.65 19.86
CA LYS A 105 -5.49 9.47 19.38
C LYS A 105 -5.59 8.97 17.94
N ASP A 106 -4.56 9.18 17.13
CA ASP A 106 -4.50 8.79 15.71
C ASP A 106 -3.96 7.37 15.53
N ILE A 107 -3.55 6.75 16.63
CA ILE A 107 -3.00 5.39 16.61
C ILE A 107 -4.09 4.39 16.91
N VAL A 108 -4.25 3.45 15.98
CA VAL A 108 -5.14 2.31 16.18
C VAL A 108 -4.40 1.24 16.97
N GLN A 109 -4.90 0.93 18.15
CA GLN A 109 -4.39 -0.17 18.96
C GLN A 109 -4.72 -1.49 18.28
N ILE A 110 -3.73 -2.36 18.19
CA ILE A 110 -3.86 -3.65 17.53
C ILE A 110 -3.18 -4.70 18.41
N ASP A 111 -3.93 -5.74 18.74
CA ASP A 111 -3.41 -6.85 19.52
C ASP A 111 -2.34 -7.62 18.74
N LYS A 112 -1.31 -8.03 19.44
CA LYS A 112 -0.29 -8.93 18.89
C LYS A 112 -0.69 -10.38 19.17
N PRO A 113 -0.45 -11.28 18.23
CA PRO A 113 0.19 -11.18 16.92
C PRO A 113 -0.85 -11.07 15.77
N THR A 114 -1.20 -9.85 15.34
CA THR A 114 -2.15 -9.67 14.23
C THR A 114 -1.42 -9.65 12.90
N HIS A 115 -1.92 -10.42 11.92
CA HIS A 115 -1.36 -10.46 10.57
C HIS A 115 -1.37 -9.07 9.91
N ALA A 116 -0.36 -8.75 9.14
CA ALA A 116 -0.15 -7.43 8.57
C ALA A 116 -1.32 -6.91 7.68
N ILE A 117 -2.00 -7.78 6.94
CA ILE A 117 -3.21 -7.43 6.18
C ILE A 117 -4.31 -6.96 7.13
N LEU A 118 -4.56 -7.72 8.19
CA LEU A 118 -5.61 -7.39 9.16
C LEU A 118 -5.33 -6.06 9.87
N ARG A 119 -4.07 -5.78 10.20
CA ARG A 119 -3.69 -4.48 10.78
C ARG A 119 -4.13 -3.31 9.89
N ARG A 120 -3.95 -3.41 8.58
CA ARG A 120 -4.35 -2.37 7.63
C ARG A 120 -5.86 -2.24 7.51
N ILE A 121 -6.56 -3.36 7.53
CA ILE A 121 -8.02 -3.39 7.50
C ILE A 121 -8.61 -2.80 8.80
N ILE A 122 -8.04 -3.13 9.96
CA ILE A 122 -8.51 -2.60 11.26
C ILE A 122 -8.40 -1.07 11.30
N MET A 123 -7.41 -0.48 10.64
CA MET A 123 -7.29 0.98 10.55
C MET A 123 -8.50 1.65 9.89
N LEU A 124 -9.20 0.96 9.01
CA LEU A 124 -10.41 1.48 8.34
C LEU A 124 -11.54 1.79 9.31
N LYS A 125 -11.53 1.22 10.52
CA LYS A 125 -12.51 1.55 11.58
C LYS A 125 -12.50 3.03 11.95
N LYS A 126 -11.32 3.69 11.88
CA LYS A 126 -11.18 5.14 12.17
C LYS A 126 -11.96 6.01 11.18
N ILE A 127 -12.13 5.54 9.96
CA ILE A 127 -12.86 6.23 8.90
C ILE A 127 -14.20 5.55 8.61
N GLN A 128 -14.68 4.69 9.52
CA GLN A 128 -15.98 4.02 9.46
C GLN A 128 -16.22 3.22 8.17
N ILE A 129 -15.17 2.61 7.64
CA ILE A 129 -15.25 1.76 6.45
C ILE A 129 -15.20 0.29 6.86
N PRO A 130 -16.21 -0.50 6.48
CA PRO A 130 -16.22 -1.93 6.75
C PRO A 130 -15.17 -2.66 5.91
N PRO A 131 -14.62 -3.78 6.41
CA PRO A 131 -13.69 -4.60 5.64
C PRO A 131 -14.39 -5.25 4.42
N ASP A 132 -13.60 -5.51 3.37
CA ASP A 132 -14.03 -6.21 2.15
C ASP A 132 -13.17 -7.44 1.88
N GLY A 133 -12.96 -8.27 2.90
CA GLY A 133 -12.10 -9.45 2.81
C GLY A 133 -10.62 -9.14 2.95
N THR A 134 -9.79 -10.18 2.82
CA THR A 134 -8.34 -10.13 3.04
C THR A 134 -7.51 -10.44 1.80
N HIS A 135 -8.14 -10.80 0.67
CA HIS A 135 -7.44 -11.12 -0.56
C HIS A 135 -6.73 -9.88 -1.13
N MET A 136 -5.51 -10.08 -1.61
CA MET A 136 -4.72 -9.04 -2.25
C MET A 136 -5.11 -8.92 -3.73
N ASP A 137 -5.01 -7.71 -4.25
CA ASP A 137 -5.30 -7.42 -5.66
C ASP A 137 -4.00 -7.13 -6.40
N ILE A 138 -3.82 -7.82 -7.54
CA ILE A 138 -2.83 -7.49 -8.56
C ILE A 138 -3.58 -7.41 -9.88
N ILE A 139 -3.44 -6.29 -10.57
CA ILE A 139 -4.09 -6.07 -11.85
C ILE A 139 -3.06 -6.25 -12.94
N LEU A 140 -3.25 -7.27 -13.78
CA LEU A 140 -2.39 -7.54 -14.91
C LEU A 140 -2.98 -6.87 -16.16
N SER A 141 -2.11 -6.20 -16.91
CA SER A 141 -2.43 -5.67 -18.24
C SER A 141 -2.69 -6.80 -19.24
N SER A 142 -3.31 -6.47 -20.36
CA SER A 142 -3.52 -7.43 -21.45
C SER A 142 -2.20 -7.99 -22.01
N ASP A 143 -1.17 -7.15 -22.04
CA ASP A 143 0.12 -7.56 -22.59
C ASP A 143 0.89 -8.47 -21.62
N GLU A 144 0.87 -8.20 -20.32
CA GLU A 144 1.41 -9.10 -19.29
C GLU A 144 0.73 -10.49 -19.33
N LYS A 145 -0.59 -10.50 -19.52
CA LYS A 145 -1.33 -11.78 -19.70
C LYS A 145 -0.92 -12.53 -20.95
N LYS A 146 -0.76 -11.82 -22.09
CA LYS A 146 -0.28 -12.44 -23.34
C LYS A 146 1.13 -12.99 -23.18
N GLU A 147 2.03 -12.23 -22.58
CA GLU A 147 3.40 -12.65 -22.33
C GLU A 147 3.46 -13.91 -21.44
N ALA A 148 2.66 -13.92 -20.36
CA ALA A 148 2.57 -15.09 -19.49
C ALA A 148 2.03 -16.31 -20.23
N ASN A 149 0.98 -16.16 -21.04
CA ASN A 149 0.43 -17.26 -21.85
C ASN A 149 1.45 -17.77 -22.88
N PHE A 150 2.11 -16.88 -23.61
CA PHE A 150 3.18 -17.25 -24.53
C PHE A 150 4.30 -18.03 -23.85
N PHE A 151 4.71 -17.59 -22.65
CA PHE A 151 5.71 -18.31 -21.85
C PHE A 151 5.24 -19.73 -21.51
N LEU A 152 4.00 -19.89 -21.05
CA LEU A 152 3.45 -21.20 -20.71
C LEU A 152 3.37 -22.12 -21.93
N GLU A 153 2.86 -21.62 -23.05
CA GLU A 153 2.77 -22.38 -24.33
C GLU A 153 4.15 -22.81 -24.82
N LYS A 154 5.12 -21.88 -24.82
CA LYS A 154 6.51 -22.18 -25.24
C LYS A 154 7.16 -23.31 -24.45
N HIS A 155 6.78 -23.47 -23.19
CA HIS A 155 7.32 -24.52 -22.31
C HIS A 155 6.39 -25.73 -22.17
N GLY A 156 5.33 -25.82 -22.97
CA GLY A 156 4.39 -26.94 -22.96
C GLY A 156 3.59 -27.04 -21.65
N ILE A 157 3.47 -25.94 -20.91
CA ILE A 157 2.78 -25.89 -19.62
C ILE A 157 1.33 -25.50 -19.85
N ARG A 158 0.40 -26.40 -19.52
CA ARG A 158 -1.03 -26.08 -19.59
C ARG A 158 -1.49 -25.33 -18.37
N SER A 159 -2.37 -24.35 -18.58
CA SER A 159 -3.00 -23.59 -17.48
C SER A 159 -3.73 -24.55 -16.53
N LYS A 160 -3.53 -24.35 -15.22
CA LYS A 160 -4.08 -25.18 -14.13
C LYS A 160 -3.51 -26.59 -13.97
N GLU A 161 -2.50 -26.98 -14.76
CA GLU A 161 -1.85 -28.28 -14.68
C GLU A 161 -0.44 -28.22 -14.07
N PHE A 162 -0.08 -27.12 -13.40
CA PHE A 162 1.24 -26.96 -12.79
C PHE A 162 1.16 -26.36 -11.39
N ILE A 163 2.17 -26.63 -10.59
CA ILE A 163 2.39 -26.03 -9.28
C ILE A 163 3.65 -25.17 -9.37
N TYR A 164 3.51 -23.88 -9.08
CA TYR A 164 4.64 -22.97 -8.94
C TYR A 164 5.08 -22.91 -7.47
N LEU A 165 6.36 -23.22 -7.21
CA LEU A 165 6.96 -23.13 -5.88
C LEU A 165 8.06 -22.07 -5.89
N ASN A 166 7.90 -21.03 -5.08
CA ASN A 166 8.96 -20.06 -4.81
C ASN A 166 9.59 -20.37 -3.44
N ILE A 167 10.75 -21.00 -3.44
CA ILE A 167 11.49 -21.41 -2.23
C ILE A 167 12.49 -20.37 -1.76
N GLY A 168 12.62 -19.24 -2.48
CA GLY A 168 13.58 -18.19 -2.17
C GLY A 168 13.01 -17.06 -1.30
N GLY A 169 13.83 -16.51 -0.41
CA GLY A 169 13.53 -15.31 0.36
C GLY A 169 14.60 -14.23 0.13
N SER A 170 14.21 -12.96 0.32
CA SER A 170 15.11 -11.80 0.15
C SER A 170 16.11 -11.57 1.29
N VAL A 171 15.97 -12.29 2.38
CA VAL A 171 16.82 -12.20 3.58
C VAL A 171 17.13 -13.58 4.13
N SER A 172 18.34 -13.77 4.65
CA SER A 172 18.87 -15.08 5.08
C SER A 172 18.00 -15.83 6.08
N TYR A 173 17.29 -15.13 6.97
CA TYR A 173 16.39 -15.74 7.95
C TYR A 173 15.02 -16.17 7.37
N LYS A 174 14.78 -15.92 6.09
CA LYS A 174 13.56 -16.33 5.36
C LYS A 174 13.81 -17.45 4.36
N GLN A 175 15.04 -17.96 4.33
CA GLN A 175 15.43 -19.09 3.48
C GLN A 175 15.26 -20.40 4.24
#